data_13000fee7fd9ae135c6b91ad397cbfa0
#
_entry.id   13000fee7fd9ae135c6b91ad397cbfa0
#
_cell.length_a   1.000
_cell.length_b   1.000
_cell.length_c   1.000
_cell.angle_alpha   90.00
_cell.angle_beta   90.00
_cell.angle_gamma   90.00
#
_symmetry.space_group_name_H-M   'P 1'
#
loop_
_entity.id
_entity.type
_entity.pdbx_description
1 polymer ?
#
loop_
_entity_poly.entity_id
_entity_poly.type
_entity_poly.pdbx_seq_one_letter_code
_entity_poly.pdbx_strand_id
1 'polypeptide(L)'
;REAAKLQKRAKRIFVRIGTSLKGNLSMGHDIETWIKNELVDVLVAMPVKGDFGTDISDLQQIVNLTKHSQTKVIAGIDSVSSEQTPTVQRAAVANVYDAGVKGCMYHRYYPEPNRYPYSAGDTNRLRFLAYPDLIQHMDKTFHMGPGNDRGKSEKIFRVSPQLPQILSLSEQPTPINIYIADDIESKLSMGELWKCELRIMINSLMQNSDVSIMWNGKNIPSDK
;
A
#
# COMPACT_ATOMS: atom_id res chain seq x y z
N ARG A 1 11.88 -26.03 -12.55
CA ARG A 1 11.90 -27.11 -11.51
C ARG A 1 12.71 -28.33 -11.92
N GLU A 2 12.66 -28.79 -13.18
CA GLU A 2 13.47 -29.93 -13.65
C GLU A 2 14.98 -29.70 -13.49
N ALA A 3 15.49 -28.53 -13.89
CA ALA A 3 16.91 -28.19 -13.72
C ALA A 3 17.33 -28.20 -12.22
N ALA A 4 16.44 -27.86 -11.31
CA ALA A 4 16.70 -27.93 -9.88
C ALA A 4 16.78 -29.37 -9.38
N LYS A 5 15.93 -30.27 -9.90
CA LYS A 5 15.98 -31.70 -9.61
C LYS A 5 17.29 -32.33 -10.11
N LEU A 6 17.69 -32.00 -11.35
CA LEU A 6 18.96 -32.47 -11.93
C LEU A 6 20.19 -32.01 -11.12
N GLN A 7 20.14 -30.78 -10.59
CA GLN A 7 21.24 -30.21 -9.81
C GLN A 7 21.17 -30.55 -8.31
N LYS A 8 20.17 -31.31 -7.86
CA LYS A 8 19.88 -31.61 -6.43
C LYS A 8 19.86 -30.34 -5.56
N ARG A 9 19.42 -29.23 -6.10
CA ARG A 9 19.33 -27.92 -5.41
C ARG A 9 17.93 -27.41 -5.47
N ALA A 10 17.33 -27.15 -4.30
CA ALA A 10 16.04 -26.49 -4.22
C ALA A 10 16.18 -25.06 -4.77
N LYS A 11 15.39 -24.72 -5.79
CA LYS A 11 15.30 -23.37 -6.35
C LYS A 11 13.87 -22.87 -6.17
N ARG A 12 13.71 -21.68 -5.64
CA ARG A 12 12.42 -21.01 -5.52
C ARG A 12 12.22 -20.08 -6.69
N ILE A 13 11.00 -20.03 -7.18
CA ILE A 13 10.57 -19.14 -8.27
C ILE A 13 9.83 -17.97 -7.66
N PHE A 14 10.42 -16.77 -7.78
CA PHE A 14 9.82 -15.49 -7.39
C PHE A 14 9.35 -14.78 -8.65
N VAL A 15 8.11 -14.34 -8.68
CA VAL A 15 7.56 -13.58 -9.81
C VAL A 15 6.99 -12.28 -9.30
N ARG A 16 7.45 -11.16 -9.87
CA ARG A 16 6.84 -9.85 -9.63
C ARG A 16 5.60 -9.70 -10.50
N ILE A 17 4.51 -9.31 -9.88
CA ILE A 17 3.20 -9.12 -10.49
C ILE A 17 2.64 -7.75 -10.12
N GLY A 18 1.66 -7.26 -10.88
CA GLY A 18 0.81 -6.15 -10.45
C GLY A 18 -0.14 -6.56 -9.32
N THR A 19 -0.81 -5.59 -8.73
CA THR A 19 -1.81 -5.87 -7.67
C THR A 19 -3.15 -6.30 -8.24
N SER A 20 -3.56 -5.81 -9.41
CA SER A 20 -4.84 -6.15 -10.02
C SER A 20 -4.80 -7.49 -10.75
N LEU A 21 -5.68 -8.43 -10.40
CA LEU A 21 -5.82 -9.71 -11.11
C LEU A 21 -6.14 -9.52 -12.59
N LYS A 22 -7.09 -8.64 -12.90
CA LYS A 22 -7.46 -8.30 -14.28
C LYS A 22 -6.29 -7.72 -15.06
N GLY A 23 -5.51 -6.84 -14.41
CA GLY A 23 -4.32 -6.24 -15.01
C GLY A 23 -3.25 -7.29 -15.34
N ASN A 24 -2.99 -8.20 -14.42
CA ASN A 24 -2.05 -9.29 -14.65
C ASN A 24 -2.48 -10.19 -15.80
N LEU A 25 -3.74 -10.58 -15.84
CA LEU A 25 -4.27 -11.43 -16.92
C LEU A 25 -4.15 -10.74 -18.29
N SER A 26 -4.40 -9.43 -18.37
CA SER A 26 -4.24 -8.67 -19.62
C SER A 26 -2.80 -8.60 -20.13
N MET A 27 -1.83 -8.83 -19.25
CA MET A 27 -0.40 -8.96 -19.60
C MET A 27 0.03 -10.41 -19.87
N GLY A 28 -0.89 -11.35 -19.83
CA GLY A 28 -0.58 -12.78 -19.99
C GLY A 28 -0.11 -13.46 -18.69
N HIS A 29 -0.27 -12.80 -17.54
CA HIS A 29 0.04 -13.38 -16.24
C HIS A 29 -1.21 -14.03 -15.64
N ASP A 30 -1.44 -15.28 -15.95
CA ASP A 30 -2.53 -16.08 -15.37
C ASP A 30 -2.12 -16.60 -13.98
N ILE A 31 -2.27 -15.73 -12.98
CA ILE A 31 -1.86 -15.98 -11.61
C ILE A 31 -2.63 -17.16 -11.01
N GLU A 32 -3.92 -17.26 -11.29
CA GLU A 32 -4.76 -18.33 -10.77
C GLU A 32 -4.27 -19.71 -11.22
N THR A 33 -3.98 -19.85 -12.53
CA THR A 33 -3.39 -21.07 -13.08
C THR A 33 -2.00 -21.34 -12.50
N TRP A 34 -1.18 -20.32 -12.28
CA TRP A 34 0.14 -20.51 -11.69
C TRP A 34 0.07 -21.04 -10.25
N ILE A 35 -0.85 -20.51 -9.45
CA ILE A 35 -1.09 -20.97 -8.07
C ILE A 35 -1.62 -22.39 -8.08
N LYS A 36 -2.69 -22.66 -8.87
CA LYS A 36 -3.34 -23.96 -8.95
C LYS A 36 -2.38 -25.08 -9.35
N ASN A 37 -1.46 -24.79 -10.26
CA ASN A 37 -0.48 -25.78 -10.77
C ASN A 37 0.87 -25.71 -10.02
N GLU A 38 0.95 -24.97 -8.92
CA GLU A 38 2.18 -24.81 -8.11
C GLU A 38 3.40 -24.38 -8.93
N LEU A 39 3.22 -23.52 -9.93
CA LEU A 39 4.29 -23.07 -10.83
C LEU A 39 5.20 -22.02 -10.18
N VAL A 40 4.71 -21.30 -9.18
CA VAL A 40 5.43 -20.21 -8.50
C VAL A 40 5.47 -20.48 -7.00
N ASP A 41 6.58 -20.10 -6.36
CA ASP A 41 6.75 -20.25 -4.91
C ASP A 41 6.41 -18.94 -4.19
N VAL A 42 6.71 -17.80 -4.81
CA VAL A 42 6.45 -16.48 -4.23
C VAL A 42 5.96 -15.51 -5.31
N LEU A 43 4.84 -14.88 -5.04
CA LEU A 43 4.33 -13.74 -5.79
C LEU A 43 4.74 -12.46 -5.07
N VAL A 44 5.42 -11.57 -5.77
CA VAL A 44 5.75 -10.23 -5.27
C VAL A 44 4.75 -9.26 -5.88
N ALA A 45 3.64 -9.03 -5.18
CA ALA A 45 2.58 -8.12 -5.60
C ALA A 45 3.03 -6.67 -5.37
N MET A 46 3.04 -5.88 -6.44
CA MET A 46 3.55 -4.52 -6.39
C MET A 46 2.69 -3.60 -7.25
N PRO A 47 2.17 -2.48 -6.72
CA PRO A 47 1.55 -1.48 -7.55
C PRO A 47 2.60 -0.91 -8.52
N VAL A 48 2.21 -0.71 -9.77
CA VAL A 48 3.14 -0.19 -10.81
C VAL A 48 3.53 1.26 -10.52
N LYS A 49 2.60 2.01 -9.95
CA LYS A 49 2.83 3.32 -9.33
C LYS A 49 1.71 3.56 -8.33
N GLY A 50 2.06 3.95 -7.17
CA GLY A 50 1.15 4.16 -6.06
C GLY A 50 1.64 3.44 -4.83
N ASP A 51 1.07 3.79 -3.73
CA ASP A 51 1.33 3.17 -2.46
C ASP A 51 0.17 2.24 -2.09
N PHE A 52 0.45 1.24 -1.30
CA PHE A 52 -0.57 0.48 -0.58
C PHE A 52 -1.19 1.32 0.56
N GLY A 53 -1.05 2.66 0.48
CA GLY A 53 -1.40 3.53 1.60
C GLY A 53 -2.88 3.52 1.93
N THR A 54 -3.75 3.23 0.95
CA THR A 54 -5.16 3.58 1.12
C THR A 54 -6.17 2.59 0.59
N ASP A 55 -5.73 1.65 -0.26
CA ASP A 55 -6.58 0.59 -0.76
C ASP A 55 -5.77 -0.70 -0.91
N ILE A 56 -6.11 -1.70 -0.13
CA ILE A 56 -5.46 -3.01 -0.13
C ILE A 56 -6.36 -4.10 -0.72
N SER A 57 -7.52 -3.74 -1.25
CA SER A 57 -8.53 -4.70 -1.72
C SER A 57 -8.00 -5.65 -2.81
N ASP A 58 -7.28 -5.12 -3.78
CA ASP A 58 -6.65 -5.91 -4.84
C ASP A 58 -5.58 -6.86 -4.26
N LEU A 59 -4.78 -6.39 -3.31
CA LEU A 59 -3.78 -7.22 -2.62
C LEU A 59 -4.43 -8.34 -1.82
N GLN A 60 -5.53 -8.03 -1.10
CA GLN A 60 -6.30 -9.02 -0.37
C GLN A 60 -6.87 -10.11 -1.27
N GLN A 61 -7.31 -9.77 -2.50
CA GLN A 61 -7.76 -10.76 -3.47
C GLN A 61 -6.64 -11.75 -3.82
N ILE A 62 -5.42 -11.26 -4.10
CA ILE A 62 -4.26 -12.12 -4.38
C ILE A 62 -3.91 -13.00 -3.18
N VAL A 63 -3.90 -12.41 -1.97
CA VAL A 63 -3.65 -13.18 -0.74
C VAL A 63 -4.69 -14.27 -0.55
N ASN A 64 -5.96 -13.97 -0.79
CA ASN A 64 -7.05 -14.94 -0.67
C ASN A 64 -6.89 -16.12 -1.63
N LEU A 65 -6.45 -15.88 -2.87
CA LEU A 65 -6.18 -16.95 -3.83
C LEU A 65 -5.09 -17.93 -3.35
N THR A 66 -4.15 -17.47 -2.53
CA THR A 66 -3.04 -18.29 -2.05
C THR A 66 -3.30 -19.02 -0.75
N LYS A 67 -4.45 -18.80 -0.08
CA LYS A 67 -4.75 -19.37 1.26
C LYS A 67 -4.59 -20.87 1.38
N HIS A 68 -4.91 -21.61 0.32
CA HIS A 68 -4.86 -23.06 0.29
C HIS A 68 -3.75 -23.61 -0.62
N SER A 69 -2.70 -22.80 -0.87
CA SER A 69 -1.57 -23.18 -1.71
C SER A 69 -0.23 -23.03 -0.97
N GLN A 70 0.83 -23.56 -1.56
CA GLN A 70 2.21 -23.35 -1.07
C GLN A 70 2.79 -22.00 -1.50
N THR A 71 2.13 -21.30 -2.42
CA THR A 71 2.55 -20.00 -2.92
C THR A 71 2.39 -18.93 -1.82
N LYS A 72 3.43 -18.16 -1.60
CA LYS A 72 3.42 -17.04 -0.65
C LYS A 72 3.27 -15.71 -1.38
N VAL A 73 2.62 -14.74 -0.75
CA VAL A 73 2.54 -13.36 -1.26
C VAL A 73 3.43 -12.46 -0.43
N ILE A 74 4.25 -11.68 -1.10
CA ILE A 74 5.05 -10.58 -0.55
C ILE A 74 4.56 -9.29 -1.20
N ALA A 75 4.43 -8.23 -0.41
CA ALA A 75 4.13 -6.90 -0.94
C ALA A 75 5.41 -6.16 -1.33
N GLY A 76 5.43 -5.61 -2.54
CA GLY A 76 6.50 -4.70 -2.99
C GLY A 76 6.10 -3.25 -2.78
N ILE A 77 6.86 -2.50 -1.99
CA ILE A 77 6.64 -1.07 -1.73
C ILE A 77 7.67 -0.27 -2.56
N ASP A 78 7.21 0.72 -3.33
CA ASP A 78 8.12 1.59 -4.07
C ASP A 78 8.69 2.67 -3.15
N SER A 79 10.00 2.75 -3.05
CA SER A 79 10.70 3.66 -2.14
C SER A 79 11.17 4.97 -2.79
N VAL A 80 10.94 5.14 -4.10
CA VAL A 80 11.52 6.26 -4.88
C VAL A 80 10.66 7.51 -4.87
N SER A 81 9.43 7.47 -4.37
CA SER A 81 8.64 8.70 -4.30
C SER A 81 9.19 9.62 -3.21
N SER A 82 9.40 10.88 -3.57
CA SER A 82 9.85 11.95 -2.66
C SER A 82 8.92 12.17 -1.44
N GLU A 83 7.73 11.59 -1.50
CA GLU A 83 6.69 11.69 -0.46
C GLU A 83 6.81 10.58 0.60
N GLN A 84 7.73 9.63 0.44
CA GLN A 84 7.85 8.50 1.36
C GLN A 84 8.68 8.84 2.60
N THR A 85 8.08 9.59 3.50
CA THR A 85 8.63 9.76 4.85
C THR A 85 8.62 8.42 5.62
N PRO A 86 9.44 8.28 6.66
CA PRO A 86 9.41 7.08 7.50
C PRO A 86 8.02 6.75 8.07
N THR A 87 7.20 7.75 8.36
CA THR A 87 5.84 7.57 8.87
C THR A 87 4.89 7.00 7.80
N VAL A 88 5.00 7.46 6.55
CA VAL A 88 4.23 6.94 5.41
C VAL A 88 4.65 5.49 5.10
N GLN A 89 5.94 5.20 5.12
CA GLN A 89 6.43 3.84 4.91
C GLN A 89 5.92 2.87 5.98
N ARG A 90 5.90 3.28 7.25
CA ARG A 90 5.35 2.46 8.33
C ARG A 90 3.86 2.20 8.15
N ALA A 91 3.08 3.20 7.72
CA ALA A 91 1.67 3.04 7.41
C ALA A 91 1.44 2.03 6.27
N ALA A 92 2.20 2.14 5.17
CA ALA A 92 2.13 1.20 4.06
C ALA A 92 2.47 -0.23 4.49
N VAL A 93 3.53 -0.40 5.30
CA VAL A 93 3.92 -1.71 5.85
C VAL A 93 2.81 -2.28 6.73
N ALA A 94 2.22 -1.48 7.63
CA ALA A 94 1.10 -1.92 8.46
C ALA A 94 -0.07 -2.42 7.61
N ASN A 95 -0.50 -1.63 6.62
CA ASN A 95 -1.61 -1.97 5.74
C ASN A 95 -1.39 -3.27 4.96
N VAL A 96 -0.20 -3.49 4.41
CA VAL A 96 0.04 -4.70 3.61
C VAL A 96 0.13 -5.96 4.49
N TYR A 97 0.68 -5.88 5.70
CA TYR A 97 0.65 -7.01 6.63
C TYR A 97 -0.76 -7.33 7.09
N ASP A 98 -1.59 -6.32 7.34
CA ASP A 98 -3.00 -6.52 7.66
C ASP A 98 -3.78 -7.14 6.50
N ALA A 99 -3.38 -6.88 5.25
CA ALA A 99 -3.89 -7.60 4.09
C ALA A 99 -3.53 -9.11 4.07
N GLY A 100 -2.61 -9.55 4.94
CA GLY A 100 -2.23 -10.96 5.12
C GLY A 100 -1.00 -11.41 4.33
N VAL A 101 -0.18 -10.51 3.81
CA VAL A 101 1.09 -10.89 3.14
C VAL A 101 2.06 -11.54 4.11
N LYS A 102 3.02 -12.30 3.56
CA LYS A 102 4.03 -13.03 4.33
C LYS A 102 5.38 -12.31 4.41
N GLY A 103 5.44 -11.10 3.90
CA GLY A 103 6.62 -10.26 3.92
C GLY A 103 6.47 -9.03 3.05
N CYS A 104 7.42 -8.10 3.18
CA CYS A 104 7.52 -6.91 2.38
C CYS A 104 8.89 -6.78 1.73
N MET A 105 8.95 -6.03 0.66
CA MET A 105 10.17 -5.71 -0.07
C MET A 105 10.13 -4.25 -0.50
N TYR A 106 11.20 -3.48 -0.28
CA TYR A 106 11.35 -2.20 -0.96
C TYR A 106 11.86 -2.43 -2.38
N HIS A 107 11.16 -1.85 -3.34
CA HIS A 107 11.63 -1.76 -4.71
C HIS A 107 12.43 -0.46 -4.89
N ARG A 108 13.58 -0.55 -5.54
CA ARG A 108 14.46 0.59 -5.80
C ARG A 108 14.77 1.41 -4.53
N TYR A 109 15.18 0.71 -3.48
CA TYR A 109 15.60 1.36 -2.25
C TYR A 109 16.98 2.00 -2.44
N TYR A 110 16.96 3.25 -2.83
CA TYR A 110 18.15 4.10 -2.94
C TYR A 110 18.00 5.24 -1.94
N PRO A 111 18.62 5.15 -0.76
CA PRO A 111 18.64 6.28 0.15
C PRO A 111 19.49 7.36 -0.49
N GLU A 112 18.88 8.33 -1.07
CA GLU A 112 19.40 9.46 -1.84
C GLU A 112 20.70 9.22 -2.67
N PRO A 113 20.78 9.65 -3.93
CA PRO A 113 21.85 9.28 -4.85
C PRO A 113 23.27 9.56 -4.36
N ASN A 114 23.40 10.44 -3.36
CA ASN A 114 24.70 10.95 -2.87
C ASN A 114 25.01 10.50 -1.44
N ARG A 115 24.20 9.62 -0.83
CA ARG A 115 24.39 9.17 0.56
C ARG A 115 24.89 7.73 0.66
N TYR A 116 25.98 7.44 -0.02
CA TYR A 116 26.70 6.21 0.26
C TYR A 116 27.92 6.53 1.14
N PRO A 117 28.18 5.76 2.20
CA PRO A 117 27.47 4.57 2.68
C PRO A 117 26.13 4.89 3.36
N TYR A 118 25.23 3.90 3.36
CA TYR A 118 23.91 4.02 4.00
C TYR A 118 24.03 4.37 5.48
N SER A 119 23.17 5.27 5.93
CA SER A 119 23.10 5.65 7.34
C SER A 119 22.45 4.54 8.19
N ALA A 120 22.64 4.61 9.50
CA ALA A 120 21.91 3.76 10.45
C ALA A 120 20.38 3.93 10.33
N GLY A 121 19.91 5.16 9.99
CA GLY A 121 18.50 5.44 9.73
C GLY A 121 17.96 4.68 8.53
N ASP A 122 18.75 4.61 7.45
CA ASP A 122 18.36 3.85 6.25
C ASP A 122 18.27 2.35 6.54
N THR A 123 19.23 1.82 7.28
CA THR A 123 19.22 0.41 7.69
C THR A 123 18.05 0.09 8.61
N ASN A 124 17.70 0.97 9.55
CA ASN A 124 16.57 0.79 10.45
C ASN A 124 15.23 0.74 9.71
N ARG A 125 15.07 1.49 8.62
CA ARG A 125 13.87 1.41 7.79
C ARG A 125 13.64 -0.01 7.24
N LEU A 126 14.71 -0.72 6.86
CA LEU A 126 14.62 -2.09 6.37
C LEU A 126 14.18 -3.09 7.44
N ARG A 127 14.51 -2.86 8.71
CA ARG A 127 14.05 -3.73 9.81
C ARG A 127 12.53 -3.77 9.89
N PHE A 128 11.86 -2.65 9.69
CA PHE A 128 10.40 -2.55 9.81
C PHE A 128 9.66 -3.37 8.74
N LEU A 129 10.30 -3.65 7.60
CA LEU A 129 9.72 -4.53 6.58
C LEU A 129 9.58 -5.98 7.05
N ALA A 130 10.51 -6.44 7.87
CA ALA A 130 10.55 -7.82 8.32
C ALA A 130 9.81 -8.04 9.66
N TYR A 131 9.65 -6.98 10.44
CA TYR A 131 9.12 -7.04 11.80
C TYR A 131 7.98 -6.02 11.99
N PRO A 132 6.77 -6.31 11.51
CA PRO A 132 5.64 -5.38 11.60
C PRO A 132 5.27 -5.04 13.06
N ASP A 133 5.52 -5.93 14.00
CA ASP A 133 5.26 -5.68 15.42
C ASP A 133 6.05 -4.49 15.97
N LEU A 134 7.23 -4.22 15.40
CA LEU A 134 8.05 -3.07 15.82
C LEU A 134 7.41 -1.72 15.48
N ILE A 135 6.54 -1.68 14.47
CA ILE A 135 5.88 -0.44 14.04
C ILE A 135 4.51 -0.24 14.66
N GLN A 136 4.03 -1.21 15.43
CA GLN A 136 2.67 -1.18 15.98
C GLN A 136 2.42 0.07 16.85
N HIS A 137 3.41 0.48 17.64
CA HIS A 137 3.34 1.63 18.54
C HIS A 137 4.06 2.88 18.01
N MET A 138 4.44 2.89 16.73
CA MET A 138 5.14 4.02 16.11
C MET A 138 4.19 4.93 15.36
N ASP A 139 4.55 6.20 15.25
CA ASP A 139 3.82 7.16 14.43
C ASP A 139 3.69 6.71 12.98
N LYS A 140 2.50 6.84 12.43
CA LYS A 140 2.16 6.51 11.05
C LYS A 140 1.44 7.66 10.37
N THR A 141 1.65 7.78 9.08
CA THR A 141 0.92 8.72 8.22
C THR A 141 0.27 7.93 7.10
N PHE A 142 -1.02 7.72 7.20
CA PHE A 142 -1.81 7.11 6.13
C PHE A 142 -2.07 8.21 5.09
N HIS A 143 -1.38 8.11 3.96
CA HIS A 143 -1.37 9.15 2.93
C HIS A 143 -2.11 8.68 1.69
N MET A 144 -3.00 9.51 1.18
CA MET A 144 -3.67 9.33 -0.10
C MET A 144 -3.28 10.48 -1.03
N GLY A 145 -2.48 10.20 -2.03
CA GLY A 145 -2.10 11.14 -3.06
C GLY A 145 -2.98 11.08 -4.30
N PRO A 146 -2.90 12.09 -5.17
CA PRO A 146 -3.52 12.03 -6.47
C PRO A 146 -2.87 10.91 -7.29
N GLY A 147 -3.68 10.02 -7.86
CA GLY A 147 -3.18 9.00 -8.77
C GLY A 147 -2.46 9.66 -9.96
N ASN A 148 -1.24 9.24 -10.26
CA ASN A 148 -0.49 9.75 -11.40
C ASN A 148 -1.16 9.35 -12.71
N ASP A 149 -1.64 10.32 -13.46
CA ASP A 149 -2.40 10.15 -14.71
C ASP A 149 -1.51 9.95 -15.95
N ARG A 150 -0.39 9.24 -15.79
CA ARG A 150 0.56 9.01 -16.88
C ARG A 150 0.19 7.77 -17.69
N GLY A 151 -0.69 7.96 -18.67
CA GLY A 151 -0.90 7.03 -19.78
C GLY A 151 -2.03 6.00 -19.60
N LYS A 152 -2.61 5.56 -20.74
CA LYS A 152 -3.73 4.61 -20.79
C LYS A 152 -3.41 3.21 -20.24
N SER A 153 -2.15 2.78 -20.34
CA SER A 153 -1.67 1.49 -19.82
C SER A 153 -1.64 1.42 -18.29
N GLU A 154 -1.55 2.55 -17.61
CA GLU A 154 -1.52 2.61 -16.16
C GLU A 154 -2.89 2.38 -15.51
N LYS A 155 -3.99 2.57 -16.25
CA LYS A 155 -5.36 2.27 -15.76
C LYS A 155 -5.56 0.80 -15.40
N ILE A 156 -4.77 -0.09 -15.96
CA ILE A 156 -4.88 -1.54 -15.74
C ILE A 156 -4.26 -1.94 -14.38
N PHE A 157 -3.32 -1.13 -13.86
CA PHE A 157 -2.51 -1.45 -12.67
C PHE A 157 -2.82 -0.58 -11.45
N ARG A 158 -3.81 0.27 -11.55
CA ARG A 158 -4.15 1.18 -10.46
C ARG A 158 -4.95 0.46 -9.38
N VAL A 159 -4.49 0.57 -8.19
CA VAL A 159 -5.37 0.78 -7.04
C VAL A 159 -6.22 2.00 -7.40
N SER A 160 -7.52 1.86 -7.47
CA SER A 160 -8.46 2.88 -7.99
C SER A 160 -8.18 4.25 -7.38
N PRO A 161 -7.66 5.24 -8.13
CA PRO A 161 -7.34 6.53 -7.54
C PRO A 161 -8.64 7.22 -7.17
N GLN A 162 -8.85 7.41 -5.88
CA GLN A 162 -9.99 8.19 -5.40
C GLN A 162 -9.73 9.69 -5.51
N LEU A 163 -8.49 10.10 -5.67
CA LEU A 163 -8.04 11.49 -5.81
C LEU A 163 -7.33 11.70 -7.16
N PRO A 164 -7.37 12.92 -7.75
CA PRO A 164 -8.13 14.07 -7.26
C PRO A 164 -9.64 13.91 -7.49
N GLN A 165 -10.44 14.51 -6.61
CA GLN A 165 -11.89 14.64 -6.79
C GLN A 165 -12.26 16.10 -7.09
N ILE A 166 -13.19 16.30 -8.00
CA ILE A 166 -13.80 17.60 -8.24
C ILE A 166 -14.96 17.74 -7.25
N LEU A 167 -14.83 18.67 -6.33
CA LEU A 167 -15.92 19.00 -5.42
C LEU A 167 -16.96 19.83 -6.18
N SER A 168 -18.16 19.31 -6.30
CA SER A 168 -19.29 20.05 -6.88
C SER A 168 -19.98 20.87 -5.77
N LEU A 169 -20.62 21.98 -6.17
CA LEU A 169 -21.50 22.76 -5.28
C LEU A 169 -22.85 22.02 -5.04
N SER A 170 -22.78 20.75 -4.78
CA SER A 170 -23.97 19.92 -4.51
C SER A 170 -24.02 19.59 -3.02
N GLU A 171 -25.23 19.41 -2.49
CA GLU A 171 -25.45 18.96 -1.12
C GLU A 171 -25.03 17.49 -0.89
N GLN A 172 -24.69 16.77 -1.95
CA GLN A 172 -24.29 15.38 -1.86
C GLN A 172 -22.80 15.26 -1.52
N PRO A 173 -22.45 14.53 -0.46
CA PRO A 173 -21.05 14.36 -0.08
C PRO A 173 -20.28 13.52 -1.11
N THR A 174 -19.03 13.86 -1.35
CA THR A 174 -18.11 13.05 -2.13
C THR A 174 -17.40 12.06 -1.20
N PRO A 175 -17.71 10.75 -1.26
CA PRO A 175 -17.10 9.77 -0.36
C PRO A 175 -15.65 9.49 -0.77
N ILE A 176 -14.77 9.46 0.24
CA ILE A 176 -13.37 9.05 0.09
C ILE A 176 -13.08 8.00 1.15
N ASN A 177 -12.61 6.83 0.74
CA ASN A 177 -12.31 5.72 1.64
C ASN A 177 -10.80 5.60 1.86
N ILE A 178 -10.37 5.63 3.11
CA ILE A 178 -8.97 5.43 3.50
C ILE A 178 -8.90 4.15 4.34
N TYR A 179 -8.03 3.23 3.92
CA TYR A 179 -7.75 2.05 4.72
C TYR A 179 -6.69 2.37 5.78
N ILE A 180 -6.97 2.03 7.02
CA ILE A 180 -6.09 2.23 8.17
C ILE A 180 -6.01 0.90 8.93
N ALA A 181 -4.84 0.28 8.94
CA ALA A 181 -4.61 -0.99 9.62
C ALA A 181 -4.56 -0.86 11.15
N ASP A 182 -4.30 0.34 11.67
CA ASP A 182 -4.30 0.56 13.11
C ASP A 182 -5.73 0.58 13.67
N ASP A 183 -5.96 -0.17 14.73
CA ASP A 183 -7.19 -0.08 15.53
C ASP A 183 -7.15 1.19 16.41
N ILE A 184 -7.63 2.29 15.83
CA ILE A 184 -7.60 3.61 16.47
C ILE A 184 -8.47 3.62 17.73
N GLU A 185 -9.63 2.97 17.72
CA GLU A 185 -10.56 2.95 18.86
C GLU A 185 -9.95 2.21 20.05
N SER A 186 -9.38 1.03 19.81
CA SER A 186 -8.70 0.26 20.84
C SER A 186 -7.50 1.02 21.41
N LYS A 187 -6.66 1.60 20.56
CA LYS A 187 -5.49 2.38 21.00
C LYS A 187 -5.89 3.61 21.81
N LEU A 188 -6.96 4.29 21.42
CA LEU A 188 -7.48 5.42 22.16
C LEU A 188 -7.99 4.99 23.56
N SER A 189 -8.73 3.89 23.65
CA SER A 189 -9.23 3.37 24.91
C SER A 189 -8.15 2.92 25.88
N MET A 190 -7.01 2.42 25.36
CA MET A 190 -5.85 2.02 26.14
C MET A 190 -4.93 3.20 26.51
N GLY A 191 -5.21 4.41 26.03
CA GLY A 191 -4.33 5.57 26.24
C GLY A 191 -3.02 5.52 25.45
N GLU A 192 -2.93 4.66 24.43
CA GLU A 192 -1.76 4.50 23.56
C GLU A 192 -1.75 5.49 22.40
N LEU A 193 -2.88 6.11 22.09
CA LEU A 193 -3.00 7.10 21.05
C LEU A 193 -2.92 8.51 21.63
N TRP A 194 -1.80 9.18 21.37
CA TRP A 194 -1.60 10.57 21.80
C TRP A 194 -2.36 11.58 20.93
N LYS A 195 -2.31 11.41 19.61
CA LYS A 195 -2.91 12.32 18.64
C LYS A 195 -3.35 11.59 17.38
N CYS A 196 -4.56 11.90 16.90
CA CYS A 196 -5.03 11.56 15.58
C CYS A 196 -5.38 12.85 14.84
N GLU A 197 -4.85 13.04 13.64
CA GLU A 197 -5.02 14.26 12.86
C GLU A 197 -5.39 13.90 11.42
N LEU A 198 -6.46 14.51 10.90
CA LEU A 198 -6.83 14.44 9.50
C LEU A 198 -6.39 15.72 8.79
N ARG A 199 -5.60 15.58 7.74
CA ARG A 199 -5.19 16.70 6.88
C ARG A 199 -5.77 16.50 5.49
N ILE A 200 -6.49 17.52 5.01
CA ILE A 200 -7.10 17.52 3.68
C ILE A 200 -6.56 18.74 2.92
N MET A 201 -6.06 18.50 1.72
CA MET A 201 -5.65 19.58 0.83
C MET A 201 -6.75 19.81 -0.21
N ILE A 202 -7.29 21.00 -0.22
CA ILE A 202 -8.29 21.45 -1.18
C ILE A 202 -7.69 22.59 -1.98
N ASN A 203 -7.60 22.40 -3.31
CA ASN A 203 -7.07 23.43 -4.21
C ASN A 203 -8.22 24.28 -4.78
N SER A 204 -7.94 25.53 -5.04
CA SER A 204 -8.87 26.47 -5.69
C SER A 204 -10.18 26.69 -4.93
N LEU A 205 -10.13 26.65 -3.60
CA LEU A 205 -11.26 27.01 -2.78
C LEU A 205 -11.55 28.52 -2.93
N MET A 206 -12.78 28.89 -3.27
CA MET A 206 -13.18 30.29 -3.34
C MET A 206 -13.35 30.86 -1.92
N GLN A 207 -13.08 32.16 -1.78
CA GLN A 207 -13.05 32.85 -0.48
C GLN A 207 -14.33 32.70 0.38
N ASN A 208 -15.47 32.48 -0.27
CA ASN A 208 -16.78 32.32 0.40
C ASN A 208 -17.32 30.88 0.31
N SER A 209 -16.47 29.91 0.00
CA SER A 209 -16.90 28.50 -0.03
C SER A 209 -16.98 27.96 1.38
N ASP A 210 -18.08 27.27 1.67
CA ASP A 210 -18.25 26.52 2.91
C ASP A 210 -18.00 25.03 2.63
N VAL A 211 -17.08 24.42 3.38
CA VAL A 211 -16.74 23.00 3.24
C VAL A 211 -17.05 22.30 4.53
N SER A 212 -17.94 21.32 4.48
CA SER A 212 -18.20 20.43 5.59
C SER A 212 -17.48 19.10 5.39
N ILE A 213 -16.90 18.56 6.46
CA ILE A 213 -16.20 17.27 6.44
C ILE A 213 -16.90 16.34 7.39
N MET A 214 -17.21 15.13 6.91
CA MET A 214 -17.75 14.06 7.74
C MET A 214 -16.75 12.90 7.82
N TRP A 215 -16.54 12.39 9.00
CA TRP A 215 -15.76 11.17 9.24
C TRP A 215 -16.67 10.08 9.81
N ASN A 216 -16.82 8.98 9.06
CA ASN A 216 -17.72 7.88 9.43
C ASN A 216 -19.13 8.38 9.81
N GLY A 217 -19.67 9.33 9.02
CA GLY A 217 -21.00 9.90 9.22
C GLY A 217 -21.13 10.97 10.33
N LYS A 218 -20.03 11.32 11.00
CA LYS A 218 -20.00 12.39 12.00
C LYS A 218 -19.33 13.64 11.45
N ASN A 219 -19.93 14.80 11.64
CA ASN A 219 -19.31 16.08 11.27
C ASN A 219 -18.05 16.31 12.09
N ILE A 220 -16.98 16.67 11.40
CA ILE A 220 -15.74 17.15 12.04
C ILE A 220 -15.84 18.68 12.12
N PRO A 221 -15.67 19.27 13.32
CA PRO A 221 -15.57 20.72 13.43
C PRO A 221 -14.40 21.23 12.59
N SER A 222 -14.64 22.21 11.73
CA SER A 222 -13.55 22.92 11.07
C SER A 222 -12.96 23.90 12.09
N ASP A 223 -11.80 23.62 12.60
CA ASP A 223 -10.99 24.67 13.23
C ASP A 223 -10.55 25.61 12.11
N LYS A 224 -11.08 26.84 12.14
CA LYS A 224 -10.76 27.92 11.17
C LYS A 224 -9.38 28.48 11.44
#